data_bc6e17f480b497401e0aba6bb987f47b
#
_entry.id   bc6e17f480b497401e0aba6bb987f47b
#
_cell.length_a   1.000
_cell.length_b   1.000
_cell.length_c   1.000
_cell.angle_alpha   90.00
_cell.angle_beta   90.00
_cell.angle_gamma   90.00
#
_symmetry.space_group_name_H-M   'P 1'
#
loop_
_entity.id
_entity.type
_entity.pdbx_description
1 polymer ?
#
loop_
_entity_poly.entity_id
_entity_poly.type
_entity_poly.pdbx_seq_one_letter_code
_entity_poly.pdbx_strand_id
1 'polypeptide(L)'
;MSNRLNRLIKSYANHIGLPWMKGLANEQRVLFAVYHKEDELKLRARVEEFRLATESSGHPWLELDVTRLFSGWMAKQKYREDYFEDPDTLAPKYKTFVRQSVEELAERINSQTDEKTVVALMGCGTLFGFASVSDFVKQLAEHVPGRLLVLFPGEYINNGYRLLDARDGWGYQATAITAEN
;
A
#
# COMPACT_ATOMS: atom_id res chain seq x y z
N MET A 1 6.80 -19.53 15.67
CA MET A 1 6.04 -19.17 14.47
C MET A 1 5.94 -17.68 14.18
N SER A 2 6.37 -16.80 15.06
CA SER A 2 6.39 -15.33 14.85
C SER A 2 7.66 -14.78 14.18
N ASN A 3 8.56 -15.64 13.68
CA ASN A 3 9.92 -15.21 13.31
C ASN A 3 9.96 -14.34 12.05
N ARG A 4 9.15 -14.62 11.01
CA ARG A 4 9.15 -13.83 9.75
C ARG A 4 8.66 -12.40 9.94
N LEU A 5 7.52 -12.20 10.61
CA LEU A 5 7.00 -10.85 10.89
C LEU A 5 7.92 -10.06 11.83
N ASN A 6 8.51 -10.71 12.84
CA ASN A 6 9.51 -10.04 13.68
C ASN A 6 10.70 -9.54 12.86
N ARG A 7 11.20 -10.37 11.95
CA ARG A 7 12.30 -9.98 11.05
C ARG A 7 11.89 -8.84 10.13
N LEU A 8 10.69 -8.92 9.53
CA LEU A 8 10.17 -7.87 8.65
C LEU A 8 10.06 -6.53 9.39
N ILE A 9 9.47 -6.52 10.59
CA ILE A 9 9.34 -5.30 11.40
C ILE A 9 10.71 -4.75 11.76
N LYS A 10 11.65 -5.63 12.13
CA LYS A 10 13.04 -5.23 12.42
C LYS A 10 13.74 -4.65 11.19
N SER A 11 13.59 -5.27 10.01
CA SER A 11 14.14 -4.76 8.75
C SER A 11 13.56 -3.39 8.42
N TYR A 12 12.25 -3.22 8.58
CA TYR A 12 11.60 -1.93 8.41
C TYR A 12 12.14 -0.88 9.40
N ALA A 13 12.22 -1.20 10.69
CA ALA A 13 12.73 -0.29 11.72
C ALA A 13 14.17 0.16 11.43
N ASN A 14 15.02 -0.75 10.99
CA ASN A 14 16.39 -0.43 10.58
C ASN A 14 16.40 0.52 9.38
N HIS A 15 15.57 0.25 8.37
CA HIS A 15 15.50 1.05 7.14
C HIS A 15 14.97 2.46 7.41
N ILE A 16 13.87 2.59 8.16
CA ILE A 16 13.23 3.89 8.41
C ILE A 16 14.07 4.78 9.31
N GLY A 17 14.91 4.20 10.17
CA GLY A 17 15.86 4.92 11.02
C GLY A 17 17.08 5.49 10.28
N LEU A 18 17.30 5.14 9.01
CA LEU A 18 18.39 5.71 8.22
C LEU A 18 18.05 7.15 7.79
N PRO A 19 19.04 8.01 7.61
CA PRO A 19 18.82 9.35 7.08
C PRO A 19 18.14 9.31 5.71
N TRP A 20 17.09 10.09 5.53
CA TRP A 20 16.37 10.12 4.26
C TRP A 20 17.11 10.92 3.19
N MET A 21 17.32 10.32 2.05
CA MET A 21 17.86 11.00 0.89
C MET A 21 16.84 12.03 0.37
N LYS A 22 17.33 13.21 0.00
CA LYS A 22 16.55 14.27 -0.64
C LYS A 22 16.58 14.12 -2.16
N GLY A 23 15.59 14.70 -2.84
CA GLY A 23 15.56 14.76 -4.30
C GLY A 23 15.23 13.44 -5.00
N LEU A 24 14.65 12.48 -4.28
CA LEU A 24 14.19 11.23 -4.86
C LEU A 24 12.94 11.43 -5.72
N ALA A 25 12.85 10.70 -6.83
CA ALA A 25 11.61 10.57 -7.59
C ALA A 25 10.50 9.92 -6.77
N ASN A 26 9.24 10.12 -7.18
CA ASN A 26 8.09 9.63 -6.42
C ASN A 26 8.18 8.12 -6.16
N GLU A 27 8.53 7.34 -7.18
CA GLU A 27 8.65 5.89 -7.09
C GLU A 27 9.77 5.45 -6.12
N GLN A 28 10.85 6.21 -6.04
CA GLN A 28 11.98 5.91 -5.14
C GLN A 28 11.68 6.22 -3.68
N ARG A 29 10.57 6.92 -3.41
CA ARG A 29 10.08 7.20 -2.05
C ARG A 29 9.10 6.14 -1.55
N VAL A 30 8.81 5.13 -2.35
CA VAL A 30 7.92 4.03 -2.00
C VAL A 30 8.71 2.86 -1.41
N LEU A 31 8.21 2.34 -0.29
CA LEU A 31 8.73 1.18 0.42
C LEU A 31 7.67 0.08 0.38
N PHE A 32 8.00 -1.10 -0.11
CA PHE A 32 7.12 -2.27 0.00
C PHE A 32 7.60 -3.16 1.15
N ALA A 33 6.85 -3.20 2.24
CA ALA A 33 7.03 -4.21 3.29
C ALA A 33 6.31 -5.49 2.85
N VAL A 34 7.07 -6.41 2.29
CA VAL A 34 6.53 -7.64 1.67
C VAL A 34 6.37 -8.73 2.73
N TYR A 35 5.16 -9.23 2.88
CA TYR A 35 4.85 -10.33 3.80
C TYR A 35 4.01 -11.41 3.12
N HIS A 36 4.07 -12.61 3.66
CA HIS A 36 3.31 -13.73 3.11
C HIS A 36 1.81 -13.50 3.33
N LYS A 37 1.00 -13.69 2.30
CA LYS A 37 -0.46 -13.45 2.32
C LYS A 37 -1.19 -14.13 3.49
N GLU A 38 -0.72 -15.30 3.93
CA GLU A 38 -1.29 -16.04 5.06
C GLU A 38 -1.05 -15.36 6.42
N ASP A 39 -0.14 -14.40 6.48
CA ASP A 39 0.16 -13.64 7.68
C ASP A 39 -0.64 -12.32 7.77
N GLU A 40 -1.59 -12.06 6.85
CA GLU A 40 -2.40 -10.82 6.79
C GLU A 40 -3.02 -10.44 8.16
N LEU A 41 -3.73 -11.36 8.80
CA LEU A 41 -4.37 -11.08 10.09
C LEU A 41 -3.34 -10.83 11.20
N LYS A 42 -2.22 -11.53 11.17
CA LYS A 42 -1.13 -11.33 12.14
C LYS A 42 -0.44 -9.99 11.91
N LEU A 43 -0.23 -9.61 10.66
CA LEU A 43 0.34 -8.31 10.33
C LEU A 43 -0.58 -7.18 10.79
N ARG A 44 -1.89 -7.27 10.50
CA ARG A 44 -2.87 -6.27 10.94
C ARG A 44 -2.86 -6.06 12.44
N ALA A 45 -2.76 -7.14 13.21
CA ALA A 45 -2.65 -7.08 14.67
C ALA A 45 -1.35 -6.40 15.16
N ARG A 46 -0.38 -6.19 14.27
CA ARG A 46 0.96 -5.68 14.59
C ARG A 46 1.34 -4.41 13.81
N VAL A 47 0.42 -3.80 13.09
CA VAL A 47 0.66 -2.54 12.37
C VAL A 47 1.18 -1.44 13.31
N GLU A 48 0.72 -1.45 14.54
CA GLU A 48 1.20 -0.54 15.59
C GLU A 48 2.72 -0.59 15.80
N GLU A 49 3.37 -1.74 15.58
CA GLU A 49 4.83 -1.86 15.71
C GLU A 49 5.57 -1.11 14.58
N PHE A 50 4.99 -1.08 13.38
CA PHE A 50 5.51 -0.25 12.28
C PHE A 50 5.36 1.24 12.59
N ARG A 51 4.20 1.64 13.14
CA ARG A 51 3.97 3.01 13.58
C ARG A 51 4.98 3.44 14.63
N LEU A 52 5.13 2.66 15.69
CA LEU A 52 6.07 2.96 16.78
C LEU A 52 7.53 3.06 16.29
N ALA A 53 7.95 2.17 15.38
CA ALA A 53 9.28 2.24 14.77
C ALA A 53 9.47 3.54 13.98
N THR A 54 8.44 3.96 13.24
CA THR A 54 8.43 5.20 12.46
C THR A 54 8.51 6.42 13.37
N GLU A 55 7.65 6.51 14.37
CA GLU A 55 7.59 7.64 15.30
C GLU A 55 8.88 7.73 16.16
N SER A 56 9.41 6.58 16.58
CA SER A 56 10.70 6.53 17.31
C SER A 56 11.89 7.00 16.46
N SER A 57 11.77 6.94 15.15
CA SER A 57 12.75 7.48 14.19
C SER A 57 12.54 8.96 13.87
N GLY A 58 11.56 9.61 14.50
CA GLY A 58 11.26 11.04 14.35
C GLY A 58 10.37 11.37 13.15
N HIS A 59 9.63 10.38 12.62
CA HIS A 59 8.74 10.56 11.48
C HIS A 59 7.27 10.44 11.90
N PRO A 60 6.40 11.41 11.55
CA PRO A 60 4.96 11.27 11.73
C PRO A 60 4.40 10.12 10.90
N TRP A 61 3.26 9.58 11.33
CA TRP A 61 2.58 8.45 10.71
C TRP A 61 1.15 8.81 10.29
N LEU A 62 0.79 8.51 9.05
CA LEU A 62 -0.58 8.51 8.56
C LEU A 62 -0.93 7.13 8.02
N GLU A 63 -1.98 6.52 8.55
CA GLU A 63 -2.47 5.22 8.09
C GLU A 63 -3.64 5.37 7.13
N LEU A 64 -3.56 4.68 6.00
CA LEU A 64 -4.61 4.57 4.99
C LEU A 64 -5.00 3.10 4.83
N ASP A 65 -6.13 2.70 5.39
CA ASP A 65 -6.69 1.36 5.20
C ASP A 65 -7.66 1.36 4.01
N VAL A 66 -7.26 0.72 2.93
CA VAL A 66 -8.04 0.61 1.69
C VAL A 66 -8.89 -0.66 1.60
N THR A 67 -8.98 -1.43 2.69
CA THR A 67 -9.72 -2.70 2.74
C THR A 67 -11.17 -2.56 2.25
N ARG A 68 -11.83 -1.45 2.58
CA ARG A 68 -13.22 -1.18 2.22
C ARG A 68 -13.40 -0.15 1.10
N LEU A 69 -12.30 0.18 0.41
CA LEU A 69 -12.32 1.26 -0.57
C LEU A 69 -13.26 0.94 -1.73
N PHE A 70 -13.14 -0.25 -2.31
CA PHE A 70 -14.01 -0.67 -3.41
C PHE A 70 -15.47 -0.82 -2.99
N SER A 71 -15.76 -1.48 -1.88
CA SER A 71 -17.13 -1.66 -1.40
C SER A 71 -17.80 -0.34 -1.04
N GLY A 72 -17.04 0.60 -0.44
CA GLY A 72 -17.51 1.95 -0.14
C GLY A 72 -17.80 2.78 -1.41
N TRP A 73 -16.94 2.66 -2.42
CA TRP A 73 -17.17 3.29 -3.72
C TRP A 73 -18.39 2.68 -4.42
N MET A 74 -18.52 1.37 -4.41
CA MET A 74 -19.64 0.64 -5.02
C MET A 74 -20.99 1.03 -4.38
N ALA A 75 -21.04 1.17 -3.06
CA ALA A 75 -22.25 1.59 -2.35
C ALA A 75 -22.79 2.96 -2.77
N LYS A 76 -21.92 3.83 -3.28
CA LYS A 76 -22.27 5.18 -3.78
C LYS A 76 -22.77 5.17 -5.23
N GLN A 77 -22.64 4.05 -5.97
CA GLN A 77 -23.01 3.98 -7.39
C GLN A 77 -24.53 3.92 -7.58
N LYS A 78 -25.03 4.75 -8.51
CA LYS A 78 -26.46 4.80 -8.83
C LYS A 78 -27.00 3.48 -9.39
N TYR A 79 -26.17 2.79 -10.18
CA TYR A 79 -26.54 1.54 -10.90
C TYR A 79 -25.91 0.31 -10.24
N ARG A 80 -25.68 0.33 -8.92
CA ARG A 80 -25.01 -0.75 -8.21
C ARG A 80 -25.76 -2.09 -8.34
N GLU A 81 -27.08 -2.08 -8.35
CA GLU A 81 -27.90 -3.30 -8.49
C GLU A 81 -27.67 -3.95 -9.86
N ASP A 82 -27.63 -3.13 -10.94
CA ASP A 82 -27.35 -3.63 -12.30
C ASP A 82 -25.95 -4.27 -12.38
N TYR A 83 -24.95 -3.71 -11.65
CA TYR A 83 -23.61 -4.28 -11.58
C TYR A 83 -23.55 -5.60 -10.79
N PHE A 84 -24.46 -5.81 -9.84
CA PHE A 84 -24.56 -7.09 -9.14
C PHE A 84 -25.24 -8.16 -10.02
N GLU A 85 -26.19 -7.77 -10.85
CA GLU A 85 -26.85 -8.67 -11.80
C GLU A 85 -25.94 -9.05 -12.98
N ASP A 86 -25.15 -8.09 -13.48
CA ASP A 86 -24.21 -8.29 -14.59
C ASP A 86 -22.84 -7.66 -14.26
N PRO A 87 -21.96 -8.39 -13.54
CA PRO A 87 -20.65 -7.90 -13.12
C PRO A 87 -19.70 -7.51 -14.27
N ASP A 88 -19.89 -8.05 -15.47
CA ASP A 88 -19.05 -7.74 -16.64
C ASP A 88 -19.20 -6.26 -17.06
N THR A 89 -20.35 -5.67 -16.78
CA THR A 89 -20.61 -4.23 -17.03
C THR A 89 -19.84 -3.30 -16.12
N LEU A 90 -19.29 -3.82 -15.02
CA LEU A 90 -18.49 -3.07 -14.04
C LEU A 90 -17.04 -2.86 -14.49
N ALA A 91 -16.47 -3.77 -15.27
CA ALA A 91 -15.05 -3.73 -15.66
C ALA A 91 -14.60 -2.38 -16.27
N PRO A 92 -15.38 -1.71 -17.15
CA PRO A 92 -15.02 -0.39 -17.68
C PRO A 92 -14.95 0.70 -16.61
N LYS A 93 -15.54 0.49 -15.43
CA LYS A 93 -15.60 1.46 -14.32
C LYS A 93 -14.40 1.38 -13.39
N TYR A 94 -13.57 0.34 -13.47
CA TYR A 94 -12.41 0.18 -12.57
C TYR A 94 -11.42 1.34 -12.65
N LYS A 95 -11.19 1.91 -13.85
CA LYS A 95 -10.35 3.11 -13.98
C LYS A 95 -10.92 4.33 -13.26
N THR A 96 -12.24 4.50 -13.32
CA THR A 96 -12.93 5.58 -12.60
C THR A 96 -12.85 5.35 -11.10
N PHE A 97 -13.03 4.12 -10.63
CA PHE A 97 -12.83 3.73 -9.24
C PHE A 97 -11.44 4.13 -8.74
N VAL A 98 -10.39 3.71 -9.46
CA VAL A 98 -9.00 4.03 -9.08
C VAL A 98 -8.78 5.53 -8.98
N ARG A 99 -9.16 6.28 -10.01
CA ARG A 99 -8.99 7.72 -10.04
C ARG A 99 -9.70 8.43 -8.87
N GLN A 100 -10.98 8.15 -8.66
CA GLN A 100 -11.76 8.76 -7.58
C GLN A 100 -11.24 8.39 -6.21
N SER A 101 -10.79 7.15 -6.04
CA SER A 101 -10.20 6.68 -4.79
C SER A 101 -8.86 7.35 -4.49
N VAL A 102 -8.01 7.53 -5.50
CA VAL A 102 -6.74 8.26 -5.34
C VAL A 102 -6.99 9.72 -5.00
N GLU A 103 -7.96 10.39 -5.67
CA GLU A 103 -8.34 11.76 -5.37
C GLU A 103 -8.80 11.94 -3.92
N GLU A 104 -9.67 11.05 -3.42
CA GLU A 104 -10.16 11.07 -2.02
C GLU A 104 -9.02 10.88 -1.01
N LEU A 105 -8.12 9.93 -1.27
CA LEU A 105 -6.97 9.70 -0.41
C LEU A 105 -5.95 10.84 -0.48
N ALA A 106 -5.76 11.44 -1.65
CA ALA A 106 -4.86 12.57 -1.85
C ALA A 106 -5.28 13.80 -1.04
N GLU A 107 -6.57 14.10 -0.94
CA GLU A 107 -7.09 15.18 -0.09
C GLU A 107 -6.69 14.96 1.38
N ARG A 108 -6.80 13.73 1.86
CA ARG A 108 -6.41 13.36 3.22
C ARG A 108 -4.90 13.46 3.43
N ILE A 109 -4.10 12.98 2.47
CA ILE A 109 -2.64 13.10 2.50
C ILE A 109 -2.23 14.57 2.55
N ASN A 110 -2.74 15.39 1.62
CA ASN A 110 -2.37 16.81 1.53
C ASN A 110 -2.70 17.60 2.79
N SER A 111 -3.78 17.25 3.50
CA SER A 111 -4.20 17.95 4.72
C SER A 111 -3.49 17.50 6.00
N GLN A 112 -2.86 16.31 6.01
CA GLN A 112 -2.36 15.68 7.24
C GLN A 112 -0.88 15.31 7.19
N THR A 113 -0.16 15.57 6.09
CA THR A 113 1.23 15.11 5.93
C THR A 113 2.17 16.20 5.47
N ASP A 114 3.45 15.97 5.74
CA ASP A 114 4.58 16.76 5.30
C ASP A 114 5.71 15.87 4.75
N GLU A 115 6.85 16.47 4.40
CA GLU A 115 8.00 15.77 3.84
C GLU A 115 8.65 14.75 4.79
N LYS A 116 8.31 14.78 6.08
CA LYS A 116 8.84 13.86 7.11
C LYS A 116 7.88 12.71 7.39
N THR A 117 6.65 12.81 6.92
CA THR A 117 5.58 11.84 7.23
C THR A 117 5.75 10.56 6.45
N VAL A 118 5.53 9.42 7.12
CA VAL A 118 5.29 8.13 6.47
C VAL A 118 3.80 7.92 6.32
N VAL A 119 3.35 7.77 5.08
CA VAL A 119 1.99 7.34 4.74
C VAL A 119 2.00 5.83 4.59
N ALA A 120 1.27 5.12 5.44
CA ALA A 120 1.19 3.66 5.39
C ALA A 120 -0.09 3.20 4.73
N LEU A 121 0.03 2.50 3.62
CA LEU A 121 -1.07 1.90 2.87
C LEU A 121 -1.26 0.45 3.31
N MET A 122 -2.44 0.14 3.81
CA MET A 122 -2.83 -1.18 4.28
C MET A 122 -4.05 -1.69 3.52
N GLY A 123 -4.13 -3.01 3.32
CA GLY A 123 -5.29 -3.65 2.69
C GLY A 123 -5.27 -3.67 1.17
N CYS A 124 -4.12 -3.41 0.52
CA CYS A 124 -4.00 -3.38 -0.95
C CYS A 124 -4.35 -4.73 -1.62
N GLY A 125 -4.31 -5.84 -0.89
CA GLY A 125 -4.78 -7.14 -1.39
C GLY A 125 -6.24 -7.15 -1.81
N THR A 126 -7.08 -6.30 -1.23
CA THR A 126 -8.51 -6.19 -1.61
C THR A 126 -8.75 -5.51 -2.95
N LEU A 127 -7.72 -4.87 -3.52
CA LEU A 127 -7.77 -4.29 -4.87
C LEU A 127 -7.56 -5.34 -5.97
N PHE A 128 -7.15 -6.56 -5.59
CA PHE A 128 -6.92 -7.66 -6.53
C PHE A 128 -8.20 -7.97 -7.34
N GLY A 129 -8.06 -7.98 -8.65
CA GLY A 129 -9.19 -8.19 -9.57
C GLY A 129 -9.98 -6.93 -9.96
N PHE A 130 -9.80 -5.81 -9.23
CA PHE A 130 -10.50 -4.54 -9.48
C PHE A 130 -9.57 -3.41 -9.93
N ALA A 131 -8.30 -3.48 -9.55
CA ALA A 131 -7.32 -2.47 -9.89
C ALA A 131 -5.92 -3.09 -10.02
N SER A 132 -5.09 -2.50 -10.86
CA SER A 132 -3.65 -2.71 -10.81
C SER A 132 -3.10 -2.02 -9.56
N VAL A 133 -2.55 -2.80 -8.62
CA VAL A 133 -1.94 -2.23 -7.40
C VAL A 133 -0.75 -1.36 -7.73
N SER A 134 0.04 -1.73 -8.75
CA SER A 134 1.18 -0.91 -9.17
C SER A 134 0.74 0.46 -9.70
N ASP A 135 -0.32 0.52 -10.50
CA ASP A 135 -0.87 1.79 -11.02
C ASP A 135 -1.50 2.63 -9.89
N PHE A 136 -2.20 1.98 -8.96
CA PHE A 136 -2.78 2.63 -7.80
C PHE A 136 -1.68 3.26 -6.92
N VAL A 137 -0.64 2.50 -6.59
CA VAL A 137 0.49 2.96 -5.78
C VAL A 137 1.25 4.07 -6.50
N LYS A 138 1.47 3.96 -7.80
CA LYS A 138 2.14 4.99 -8.60
C LYS A 138 1.39 6.32 -8.55
N GLN A 139 0.09 6.31 -8.78
CA GLN A 139 -0.73 7.52 -8.71
C GLN A 139 -0.76 8.10 -7.29
N LEU A 140 -0.89 7.25 -6.27
CA LEU A 140 -0.91 7.71 -4.88
C LEU A 140 0.43 8.32 -4.46
N ALA A 141 1.55 7.76 -4.91
CA ALA A 141 2.90 8.23 -4.58
C ALA A 141 3.16 9.68 -5.07
N GLU A 142 2.47 10.13 -6.12
CA GLU A 142 2.56 11.52 -6.60
C GLU A 142 2.08 12.54 -5.56
N HIS A 143 1.20 12.13 -4.66
CA HIS A 143 0.61 12.96 -3.61
C HIS A 143 1.32 12.84 -2.26
N VAL A 144 2.25 11.89 -2.10
CA VAL A 144 2.95 11.66 -0.83
C VAL A 144 4.24 12.47 -0.79
N PRO A 145 4.34 13.51 0.07
CA PRO A 145 5.53 14.34 0.14
C PRO A 145 6.71 13.64 0.83
N GLY A 146 6.44 12.77 1.78
CA GLY A 146 7.45 12.01 2.55
C GLY A 146 7.76 10.63 1.98
N ARG A 147 7.39 9.56 2.69
CA ARG A 147 7.54 8.17 2.25
C ARG A 147 6.19 7.46 2.20
N LEU A 148 5.98 6.64 1.18
CA LEU A 148 4.83 5.75 1.08
C LEU A 148 5.27 4.33 1.46
N LEU A 149 4.79 3.84 2.60
CA LEU A 149 4.97 2.46 3.01
C LEU A 149 3.75 1.66 2.55
N VAL A 150 3.95 0.67 1.70
CA VAL A 150 2.90 -0.26 1.28
C VAL A 150 3.09 -1.58 2.02
N LEU A 151 2.14 -1.95 2.87
CA LEU A 151 2.08 -3.27 3.46
C LEU A 151 1.57 -4.24 2.40
N PHE A 152 2.48 -5.03 1.83
CA PHE A 152 2.27 -5.77 0.59
C PHE A 152 2.14 -7.28 0.83
N PRO A 153 0.91 -7.85 0.72
CA PRO A 153 0.69 -9.29 0.85
C PRO A 153 1.08 -10.02 -0.42
N GLY A 154 2.27 -10.59 -0.46
CA GLY A 154 2.74 -11.25 -1.67
C GLY A 154 4.20 -11.67 -1.59
N GLU A 155 4.88 -11.60 -2.72
CA GLU A 155 6.26 -12.03 -2.87
C GLU A 155 7.10 -10.98 -3.62
N TYR A 156 8.40 -10.96 -3.30
CA TYR A 156 9.40 -10.21 -4.04
C TYR A 156 10.46 -11.19 -4.56
N ILE A 157 10.46 -11.45 -5.86
CA ILE A 157 11.34 -12.43 -6.50
C ILE A 157 11.88 -11.83 -7.79
N ASN A 158 13.20 -11.98 -8.03
CA ASN A 158 13.86 -11.51 -9.25
C ASN A 158 13.58 -10.04 -9.58
N ASN A 159 13.64 -9.16 -8.57
CA ASN A 159 13.33 -7.72 -8.68
C ASN A 159 11.89 -7.42 -9.13
N GLY A 160 10.97 -8.35 -8.97
CA GLY A 160 9.56 -8.20 -9.28
C GLY A 160 8.67 -8.44 -8.07
N TYR A 161 7.59 -7.67 -8.00
CA TYR A 161 6.56 -7.81 -6.98
C TYR A 161 5.41 -8.64 -7.51
N ARG A 162 4.93 -9.59 -6.73
CA ARG A 162 3.77 -10.43 -7.04
C ARG A 162 2.75 -10.32 -5.90
N LEU A 163 1.59 -9.77 -6.22
CA LEU A 163 0.50 -9.63 -5.26
C LEU A 163 -0.25 -10.95 -5.09
N LEU A 164 -0.45 -11.40 -3.86
CA LEU A 164 -1.18 -12.63 -3.53
C LEU A 164 -0.67 -13.84 -4.36
N ASP A 165 -1.56 -14.43 -5.15
CA ASP A 165 -1.28 -15.54 -6.06
C ASP A 165 -1.28 -15.10 -7.54
N ALA A 166 -1.08 -13.84 -7.83
CA ALA A 166 -1.02 -13.36 -9.20
C ALA A 166 0.01 -14.16 -10.00
N ARG A 167 -0.35 -14.51 -11.24
CA ARG A 167 0.54 -15.26 -12.15
C ARG A 167 1.71 -14.40 -12.60
N ASP A 168 1.43 -13.12 -12.83
CA ASP A 168 2.39 -12.15 -13.33
C ASP A 168 2.82 -11.21 -12.21
N GLY A 169 4.13 -11.03 -12.07
CA GLY A 169 4.73 -10.00 -11.24
C GLY A 169 5.00 -8.75 -12.06
N TRP A 170 5.29 -7.63 -11.40
CA TRP A 170 5.72 -6.40 -12.05
C TRP A 170 6.98 -5.83 -11.40
N GLY A 171 7.80 -5.14 -12.20
CA GLY A 171 8.91 -4.35 -11.71
C GLY A 171 8.42 -2.97 -11.23
N TYR A 172 8.90 -2.53 -10.08
CA TYR A 172 8.65 -1.20 -9.55
C TYR A 172 9.92 -0.66 -8.88
N GLN A 173 10.21 0.63 -9.06
CA GLN A 173 11.44 1.23 -8.49
C GLN A 173 11.32 1.56 -6.99
N ALA A 174 10.51 0.81 -6.27
CA ALA A 174 10.40 0.90 -4.83
C ALA A 174 11.46 0.08 -4.11
N THR A 175 11.76 0.46 -2.88
CA THR A 175 12.61 -0.34 -2.01
C THR A 175 11.80 -1.51 -1.42
N ALA A 176 12.25 -2.74 -1.66
CA ALA A 176 11.68 -3.92 -1.04
C ALA A 176 12.26 -4.12 0.36
N ILE A 177 11.38 -4.21 1.35
CA ILE A 177 11.71 -4.59 2.73
C ILE A 177 11.11 -5.97 2.95
N THR A 178 11.95 -6.94 3.23
CA THR A 178 11.57 -8.33 3.43
C THR A 178 12.04 -8.85 4.79
N ALA A 179 11.58 -10.03 5.15
CA ALA A 179 12.06 -10.71 6.36
C ALA A 179 13.50 -11.21 6.25
N GLU A 180 14.10 -11.11 5.07
CA GLU A 180 15.43 -11.66 4.77
C GLU A 180 16.52 -10.58 4.63
N ASN A 181 16.14 -9.32 4.63
CA ASN A 181 17.05 -8.16 4.51
C ASN A 181 17.56 -7.72 5.88
#